data_3a1ac10e8aa86971771585a9cf4e2d42
#
_entry.id   3a1ac10e8aa86971771585a9cf4e2d42
#
_cell.length_a   1.000
_cell.length_b   1.000
_cell.length_c   1.000
_cell.angle_alpha   90.00
_cell.angle_beta   90.00
_cell.angle_gamma   90.00
#
_symmetry.space_group_name_H-M   'P 1'
#
loop_
_entity.id
_entity.type
_entity.pdbx_description
1 polymer ?
#
loop_
_entity_poly.entity_id
_entity_poly.type
_entity_poly.pdbx_seq_one_letter_code
_entity_poly.pdbx_strand_id
1 'polypeptide(L)'
;MKNNDSSTRNRKATNGLKRCIKLLERGKALEAAVIASKVVKLNPHLAIGHLVRGRAYLEGNRFNDAIKSIKRAIAISETGEAYTTLARAFDCLGKVRDTFDCHTKAMELDPKSPSIKNAAANFMLNNGMLSDAERLFRHTASLGDLNGLNGILLLLDRRGEYDEAIDIIRENQEIIDGSDGLQQIHAKILLSMDKASESLAILDKLDSNNMTPNSAVNYFHLLGDVHHELQCFDAAFRSYSNANNLRNINYDSSRFEKEISLLVKKFPSRETFEDIPRSNNLCKRPIFVLGMPRTGTSLLEQVLAMHSEVYGAGELDDINELSLNYDSNDSESMNIAASIYESKLSSIDSDSRYVTDKMPHNILNAGFIAQLFSNAKLIYCTRDPNDVMISCFRRNFHGSHSYATKLDSIKHYMSQIDYLMSHWKQVLPLPIFELNYEDFVKDPKPWLQSVLNFLELDWEESLLNFHKSERQINTASYSQVRKPLYKSSINNSHGYRQYF
;
A
#
# COMPACT_ATOMS: atom_id res chain seq x y z
N MET A 1 -6.62 -44.16 -33.92
CA MET A 1 -7.54 -43.06 -33.53
C MET A 1 -7.15 -42.31 -32.26
N LYS A 2 -6.48 -42.90 -31.23
CA LYS A 2 -6.09 -42.19 -29.98
C LYS A 2 -5.02 -41.10 -30.17
N ASN A 3 -4.11 -41.21 -31.14
CA ASN A 3 -3.04 -40.22 -31.36
C ASN A 3 -3.50 -38.89 -31.99
N ASN A 4 -4.56 -38.88 -32.79
CA ASN A 4 -5.09 -37.66 -33.41
C ASN A 4 -5.83 -36.75 -32.41
N ASP A 5 -6.46 -37.34 -31.38
CA ASP A 5 -7.23 -36.59 -30.36
C ASP A 5 -6.31 -35.85 -29.40
N SER A 6 -5.17 -36.44 -29.01
CA SER A 6 -4.14 -35.83 -28.17
C SER A 6 -3.48 -34.63 -28.85
N SER A 7 -3.10 -34.75 -30.11
CA SER A 7 -2.50 -33.66 -30.90
C SER A 7 -3.46 -32.48 -31.07
N THR A 8 -4.74 -32.75 -31.30
CA THR A 8 -5.78 -31.72 -31.45
C THR A 8 -6.04 -31.00 -30.12
N ARG A 9 -6.05 -31.72 -28.97
CA ARG A 9 -6.20 -31.12 -27.63
C ARG A 9 -5.02 -30.23 -27.27
N ASN A 10 -3.79 -30.65 -27.52
CA ASN A 10 -2.59 -29.88 -27.30
C ASN A 10 -2.57 -28.59 -28.12
N ARG A 11 -2.95 -28.64 -29.40
CA ARG A 11 -3.05 -27.47 -30.27
C ARG A 11 -4.11 -26.48 -29.79
N LYS A 12 -5.28 -26.96 -29.34
CA LYS A 12 -6.33 -26.11 -28.74
C LYS A 12 -5.85 -25.45 -27.45
N ALA A 13 -5.13 -26.18 -26.58
CA ALA A 13 -4.57 -25.65 -25.34
C ALA A 13 -3.53 -24.56 -25.62
N THR A 14 -2.58 -24.79 -26.55
CA THR A 14 -1.56 -23.81 -26.95
C THR A 14 -2.19 -22.52 -27.50
N ASN A 15 -3.18 -22.65 -28.40
CA ASN A 15 -3.89 -21.47 -28.93
C ASN A 15 -4.67 -20.73 -27.85
N GLY A 16 -5.28 -21.46 -26.91
CA GLY A 16 -5.95 -20.88 -25.75
C GLY A 16 -4.99 -20.07 -24.88
N LEU A 17 -3.79 -20.61 -24.57
CA LEU A 17 -2.77 -19.90 -23.79
C LEU A 17 -2.28 -18.63 -24.48
N LYS A 18 -1.98 -18.68 -25.78
CA LYS A 18 -1.58 -17.48 -26.54
C LYS A 18 -2.65 -16.40 -26.49
N ARG A 19 -3.93 -16.78 -26.56
CA ARG A 19 -5.05 -15.84 -26.45
C ARG A 19 -5.16 -15.26 -25.04
N CYS A 20 -4.95 -16.07 -23.98
CA CYS A 20 -4.94 -15.59 -22.61
C CYS A 20 -3.86 -14.52 -22.39
N ILE A 21 -2.62 -14.77 -22.85
CA ILE A 21 -1.51 -13.83 -22.73
C ILE A 21 -1.88 -12.49 -23.39
N LYS A 22 -2.37 -12.52 -24.65
CA LYS A 22 -2.82 -11.28 -25.33
C LYS A 22 -3.95 -10.53 -24.61
N LEU A 23 -4.84 -11.25 -23.92
CA LEU A 23 -5.90 -10.61 -23.13
C LEU A 23 -5.34 -9.97 -21.85
N LEU A 24 -4.38 -10.63 -21.19
CA LEU A 24 -3.69 -10.06 -20.03
C LEU A 24 -2.92 -8.80 -20.42
N GLU A 25 -2.20 -8.80 -21.53
CA GLU A 25 -1.52 -7.61 -22.07
C GLU A 25 -2.49 -6.44 -22.34
N ARG A 26 -3.76 -6.73 -22.61
CA ARG A 26 -4.83 -5.74 -22.81
C ARG A 26 -5.63 -5.39 -21.54
N GLY A 27 -5.21 -5.88 -20.38
CA GLY A 27 -5.92 -5.67 -19.11
C GLY A 27 -7.25 -6.43 -18.96
N LYS A 28 -7.53 -7.41 -19.85
CA LYS A 28 -8.79 -8.17 -19.87
C LYS A 28 -8.71 -9.46 -19.03
N ALA A 29 -8.39 -9.28 -17.75
CA ALA A 29 -8.09 -10.37 -16.81
C ALA A 29 -9.23 -11.40 -16.67
N LEU A 30 -10.49 -10.95 -16.55
CA LEU A 30 -11.64 -11.85 -16.40
C LEU A 30 -11.89 -12.70 -17.66
N GLU A 31 -11.75 -12.11 -18.86
CA GLU A 31 -11.85 -12.86 -20.12
C GLU A 31 -10.72 -13.91 -20.23
N ALA A 32 -9.50 -13.52 -19.85
CA ALA A 32 -8.35 -14.42 -19.80
C ALA A 32 -8.59 -15.59 -18.84
N ALA A 33 -9.13 -15.34 -17.64
CA ALA A 33 -9.43 -16.37 -16.65
C ALA A 33 -10.45 -17.41 -17.15
N VAL A 34 -11.47 -16.97 -17.90
CA VAL A 34 -12.45 -17.86 -18.53
C VAL A 34 -11.79 -18.77 -19.56
N ILE A 35 -10.92 -18.22 -20.42
CA ILE A 35 -10.22 -19.02 -21.44
C ILE A 35 -9.22 -19.96 -20.77
N ALA A 36 -8.42 -19.50 -19.80
CA ALA A 36 -7.48 -20.33 -19.08
C ALA A 36 -8.17 -21.49 -18.35
N SER A 37 -9.36 -21.27 -17.80
CA SER A 37 -10.17 -22.32 -17.18
C SER A 37 -10.61 -23.39 -18.18
N LYS A 38 -10.93 -23.01 -19.43
CA LYS A 38 -11.21 -23.96 -20.52
C LYS A 38 -9.96 -24.75 -20.90
N VAL A 39 -8.78 -24.12 -20.97
CA VAL A 39 -7.50 -24.79 -21.23
C VAL A 39 -7.20 -25.83 -20.16
N VAL A 40 -7.34 -25.49 -18.89
CA VAL A 40 -7.14 -26.41 -17.77
C VAL A 40 -8.12 -27.58 -17.78
N LYS A 41 -9.39 -27.37 -18.18
CA LYS A 41 -10.36 -28.47 -18.35
C LYS A 41 -9.97 -29.42 -19.48
N LEU A 42 -9.40 -28.91 -20.58
CA LEU A 42 -8.94 -29.74 -21.70
C LEU A 42 -7.67 -30.51 -21.35
N ASN A 43 -6.80 -29.96 -20.53
CA ASN A 43 -5.52 -30.55 -20.15
C ASN A 43 -5.18 -30.28 -18.68
N PRO A 44 -5.74 -31.05 -17.71
CA PRO A 44 -5.59 -30.80 -16.28
C PRO A 44 -4.17 -30.98 -15.73
N HIS A 45 -3.29 -31.62 -16.47
CA HIS A 45 -1.88 -31.85 -16.12
C HIS A 45 -0.92 -30.83 -16.75
N LEU A 46 -1.44 -29.79 -17.39
CA LEU A 46 -0.64 -28.74 -18.01
C LEU A 46 -0.31 -27.65 -16.98
N ALA A 47 0.88 -27.71 -16.37
CA ALA A 47 1.31 -26.74 -15.33
C ALA A 47 1.16 -25.28 -15.79
N ILE A 48 1.63 -24.96 -17.02
CA ILE A 48 1.52 -23.60 -17.58
C ILE A 48 0.05 -23.15 -17.72
N GLY A 49 -0.89 -24.05 -17.94
CA GLY A 49 -2.33 -23.73 -17.98
C GLY A 49 -2.85 -23.23 -16.65
N HIS A 50 -2.46 -23.90 -15.57
CA HIS A 50 -2.77 -23.49 -14.20
C HIS A 50 -2.06 -22.19 -13.81
N LEU A 51 -0.81 -21.99 -14.22
CA LEU A 51 -0.04 -20.77 -13.96
C LEU A 51 -0.68 -19.55 -14.64
N VAL A 52 -1.00 -19.64 -15.94
CA VAL A 52 -1.67 -18.56 -16.69
C VAL A 52 -3.06 -18.26 -16.13
N ARG A 53 -3.81 -19.29 -15.68
CA ARG A 53 -5.08 -19.06 -14.97
C ARG A 53 -4.87 -18.35 -13.64
N GLY A 54 -3.84 -18.71 -12.89
CA GLY A 54 -3.46 -18.03 -11.66
C GLY A 54 -3.12 -16.56 -11.89
N ARG A 55 -2.34 -16.26 -12.93
CA ARG A 55 -2.05 -14.87 -13.35
C ARG A 55 -3.31 -14.09 -13.71
N ALA A 56 -4.21 -14.71 -14.45
CA ALA A 56 -5.47 -14.07 -14.82
C ALA A 56 -6.36 -13.78 -13.59
N TYR A 57 -6.38 -14.65 -12.60
CA TYR A 57 -7.05 -14.38 -11.35
C TYR A 57 -6.37 -13.28 -10.53
N LEU A 58 -5.03 -13.26 -10.51
CA LEU A 58 -4.25 -12.25 -9.82
C LEU A 58 -4.53 -10.85 -10.38
N GLU A 59 -4.44 -10.69 -11.71
CA GLU A 59 -4.75 -9.43 -12.39
C GLU A 59 -6.25 -9.04 -12.28
N GLY A 60 -7.12 -10.00 -12.01
CA GLY A 60 -8.55 -9.80 -11.72
C GLY A 60 -8.89 -9.62 -10.25
N ASN A 61 -7.89 -9.40 -9.38
CA ASN A 61 -8.02 -9.23 -7.92
C ASN A 61 -8.67 -10.42 -7.19
N ARG A 62 -8.62 -11.64 -7.79
CA ARG A 62 -9.14 -12.88 -7.20
C ARG A 62 -7.99 -13.66 -6.56
N PHE A 63 -7.38 -13.10 -5.52
CA PHE A 63 -6.11 -13.59 -4.96
C PHE A 63 -6.17 -15.02 -4.43
N ASN A 64 -7.24 -15.40 -3.72
CA ASN A 64 -7.40 -16.76 -3.21
C ASN A 64 -7.55 -17.81 -4.34
N ASP A 65 -8.24 -17.47 -5.43
CA ASP A 65 -8.35 -18.34 -6.61
C ASP A 65 -7.02 -18.43 -7.36
N ALA A 66 -6.26 -17.32 -7.41
CA ALA A 66 -4.92 -17.28 -7.96
C ALA A 66 -4.00 -18.24 -7.19
N ILE A 67 -3.94 -18.14 -5.86
CA ILE A 67 -3.14 -19.02 -4.99
C ILE A 67 -3.48 -20.49 -5.23
N LYS A 68 -4.77 -20.85 -5.23
CA LYS A 68 -5.22 -22.23 -5.50
C LYS A 68 -4.73 -22.74 -6.86
N SER A 69 -4.82 -21.89 -7.89
CA SER A 69 -4.42 -22.25 -9.25
C SER A 69 -2.91 -22.39 -9.37
N ILE A 70 -2.14 -21.45 -8.81
CA ILE A 70 -0.67 -21.46 -8.86
C ILE A 70 -0.10 -22.63 -8.05
N LYS A 71 -0.62 -22.91 -6.85
CA LYS A 71 -0.23 -24.11 -6.06
C LYS A 71 -0.48 -25.39 -6.84
N ARG A 72 -1.53 -25.46 -7.68
CA ARG A 72 -1.74 -26.60 -8.55
C ARG A 72 -0.71 -26.66 -9.68
N ALA A 73 -0.28 -25.53 -10.25
CA ALA A 73 0.81 -25.49 -11.20
C ALA A 73 2.12 -26.02 -10.60
N ILE A 74 2.47 -25.54 -9.40
CA ILE A 74 3.66 -25.96 -8.64
C ILE A 74 3.63 -27.48 -8.36
N ALA A 75 2.50 -28.02 -7.94
CA ALA A 75 2.34 -29.44 -7.69
C ALA A 75 2.54 -30.34 -8.95
N ILE A 76 2.39 -29.77 -10.14
CA ILE A 76 2.65 -30.47 -11.42
C ILE A 76 4.11 -30.28 -11.85
N SER A 77 4.63 -29.05 -11.71
CA SER A 77 5.99 -28.70 -12.10
C SER A 77 6.44 -27.49 -11.28
N GLU A 78 7.44 -27.69 -10.42
CA GLU A 78 8.07 -26.60 -9.67
C GLU A 78 8.94 -25.74 -10.61
N THR A 79 8.66 -24.42 -10.62
CA THR A 79 9.43 -23.46 -11.40
C THR A 79 9.58 -22.15 -10.61
N GLY A 80 10.72 -21.44 -10.78
CA GLY A 80 10.94 -20.14 -10.18
C GLY A 80 9.86 -19.12 -10.57
N GLU A 81 9.38 -19.16 -11.81
CA GLU A 81 8.27 -18.31 -12.30
C GLU A 81 6.95 -18.56 -11.55
N ALA A 82 6.64 -19.83 -11.25
CA ALA A 82 5.42 -20.16 -10.50
C ALA A 82 5.50 -19.65 -9.05
N TYR A 83 6.64 -19.80 -8.39
CA TYR A 83 6.86 -19.27 -7.04
C TYR A 83 6.86 -17.73 -7.02
N THR A 84 7.48 -17.07 -8.00
CA THR A 84 7.39 -15.61 -8.13
C THR A 84 5.95 -15.13 -8.31
N THR A 85 5.15 -15.86 -9.10
CA THR A 85 3.73 -15.53 -9.28
C THR A 85 2.92 -15.78 -7.98
N LEU A 86 3.28 -16.82 -7.21
CA LEU A 86 2.68 -17.11 -5.91
C LEU A 86 3.03 -16.04 -4.88
N ALA A 87 4.31 -15.59 -4.89
CA ALA A 87 4.77 -14.48 -4.06
C ALA A 87 3.93 -13.22 -4.29
N ARG A 88 3.71 -12.82 -5.56
CA ARG A 88 2.82 -11.68 -5.88
C ARG A 88 1.40 -11.86 -5.34
N ALA A 89 0.85 -13.07 -5.36
CA ALA A 89 -0.48 -13.31 -4.84
C ALA A 89 -0.54 -13.22 -3.31
N PHE A 90 0.50 -13.64 -2.61
CA PHE A 90 0.63 -13.47 -1.16
C PHE A 90 0.91 -12.00 -0.79
N ASP A 91 1.74 -11.29 -1.56
CA ASP A 91 2.03 -9.87 -1.38
C ASP A 91 0.76 -9.02 -1.47
N CYS A 92 -0.12 -9.29 -2.45
CA CYS A 92 -1.42 -8.64 -2.56
C CYS A 92 -2.36 -8.91 -1.37
N LEU A 93 -2.10 -9.94 -0.57
CA LEU A 93 -2.81 -10.27 0.66
C LEU A 93 -2.05 -9.83 1.92
N GLY A 94 -0.97 -9.07 1.80
CA GLY A 94 -0.15 -8.62 2.94
C GLY A 94 0.63 -9.73 3.66
N LYS A 95 0.69 -10.96 3.10
CA LYS A 95 1.35 -12.12 3.70
C LYS A 95 2.86 -12.08 3.50
N VAL A 96 3.52 -11.17 4.22
CA VAL A 96 4.94 -10.84 4.05
C VAL A 96 5.85 -12.08 4.16
N ARG A 97 5.62 -12.94 5.15
CA ARG A 97 6.43 -14.16 5.37
C ARG A 97 6.27 -15.15 4.22
N ASP A 98 5.03 -15.47 3.84
CA ASP A 98 4.75 -16.38 2.72
C ASP A 98 5.36 -15.85 1.41
N THR A 99 5.31 -14.52 1.22
CA THR A 99 5.90 -13.84 0.06
C THR A 99 7.42 -13.99 0.04
N PHE A 100 8.08 -13.76 1.19
CA PHE A 100 9.53 -13.91 1.32
C PHE A 100 9.96 -15.35 1.04
N ASP A 101 9.29 -16.34 1.64
CA ASP A 101 9.58 -17.76 1.45
C ASP A 101 9.43 -18.17 -0.02
N CYS A 102 8.39 -17.67 -0.71
CA CYS A 102 8.19 -17.90 -2.14
C CYS A 102 9.29 -17.26 -3.00
N HIS A 103 9.73 -16.04 -2.71
CA HIS A 103 10.84 -15.41 -3.44
C HIS A 103 12.16 -16.15 -3.21
N THR A 104 12.43 -16.58 -1.99
CA THR A 104 13.61 -17.41 -1.67
C THR A 104 13.60 -18.69 -2.49
N LYS A 105 12.46 -19.41 -2.50
CA LYS A 105 12.31 -20.65 -3.27
C LYS A 105 12.45 -20.42 -4.78
N ALA A 106 11.91 -19.31 -5.31
CA ALA A 106 12.05 -18.94 -6.70
C ALA A 106 13.51 -18.74 -7.10
N MET A 107 14.31 -18.05 -6.26
CA MET A 107 15.73 -17.81 -6.50
C MET A 107 16.58 -19.09 -6.38
N GLU A 108 16.19 -20.03 -5.50
CA GLU A 108 16.84 -21.36 -5.43
C GLU A 108 16.64 -22.18 -6.72
N LEU A 109 15.42 -22.15 -7.28
CA LEU A 109 15.07 -22.90 -8.49
C LEU A 109 15.66 -22.32 -9.76
N ASP A 110 15.81 -21.00 -9.84
CA ASP A 110 16.41 -20.33 -10.98
C ASP A 110 17.33 -19.17 -10.53
N PRO A 111 18.54 -19.51 -10.04
CA PRO A 111 19.45 -18.52 -9.46
C PRO A 111 20.08 -17.57 -10.50
N LYS A 112 19.92 -17.84 -11.79
CA LYS A 112 20.47 -17.01 -12.87
C LYS A 112 19.48 -16.01 -13.44
N SER A 113 18.19 -16.14 -13.14
CA SER A 113 17.13 -15.28 -13.70
C SER A 113 17.16 -13.86 -13.12
N PRO A 114 17.47 -12.81 -13.92
CA PRO A 114 17.38 -11.43 -13.46
C PRO A 114 15.94 -11.05 -13.06
N SER A 115 14.95 -11.53 -13.79
CA SER A 115 13.53 -11.24 -13.54
C SER A 115 13.08 -11.70 -12.14
N ILE A 116 13.49 -12.91 -11.72
CA ILE A 116 13.18 -13.44 -10.38
C ILE A 116 13.88 -12.63 -9.30
N LYS A 117 15.17 -12.31 -9.50
CA LYS A 117 15.94 -11.48 -8.55
C LYS A 117 15.35 -10.08 -8.40
N ASN A 118 14.98 -9.44 -9.52
CA ASN A 118 14.36 -8.12 -9.47
C ASN A 118 12.98 -8.15 -8.78
N ALA A 119 12.19 -9.21 -8.98
CA ALA A 119 10.92 -9.37 -8.27
C ALA A 119 11.14 -9.50 -6.76
N ALA A 120 12.11 -10.31 -6.33
CA ALA A 120 12.51 -10.44 -4.93
C ALA A 120 13.05 -9.11 -4.37
N ALA A 121 13.91 -8.42 -5.12
CA ALA A 121 14.49 -7.13 -4.73
C ALA A 121 13.42 -6.04 -4.57
N ASN A 122 12.43 -5.98 -5.46
CA ASN A 122 11.31 -5.04 -5.34
C ASN A 122 10.47 -5.32 -4.08
N PHE A 123 10.20 -6.59 -3.78
CA PHE A 123 9.54 -6.96 -2.53
C PHE A 123 10.38 -6.55 -1.31
N MET A 124 11.69 -6.84 -1.31
CA MET A 124 12.61 -6.45 -0.23
C MET A 124 12.67 -4.93 -0.06
N LEU A 125 12.74 -4.17 -1.17
CA LEU A 125 12.72 -2.71 -1.17
C LEU A 125 11.43 -2.16 -0.53
N ASN A 126 10.28 -2.75 -0.87
CA ASN A 126 8.98 -2.32 -0.34
C ASN A 126 8.80 -2.68 1.14
N ASN A 127 9.48 -3.72 1.62
CA ASN A 127 9.44 -4.16 3.02
C ASN A 127 10.66 -3.71 3.81
N GLY A 128 11.44 -2.75 3.28
CA GLY A 128 12.52 -2.09 4.01
C GLY A 128 13.82 -2.86 4.13
N MET A 129 13.95 -4.03 3.52
CA MET A 129 15.19 -4.81 3.46
C MET A 129 16.13 -4.20 2.41
N LEU A 130 16.58 -2.95 2.66
CA LEU A 130 17.25 -2.12 1.64
C LEU A 130 18.58 -2.71 1.18
N SER A 131 19.40 -3.25 2.10
CA SER A 131 20.71 -3.82 1.77
C SER A 131 20.60 -5.06 0.89
N ASP A 132 19.60 -5.93 1.17
CA ASP A 132 19.39 -7.12 0.35
C ASP A 132 18.81 -6.77 -1.03
N ALA A 133 17.88 -5.80 -1.08
CA ALA A 133 17.36 -5.27 -2.33
C ALA A 133 18.50 -4.69 -3.19
N GLU A 134 19.37 -3.87 -2.61
CA GLU A 134 20.50 -3.27 -3.30
C GLU A 134 21.43 -4.32 -3.90
N ARG A 135 21.81 -5.32 -3.10
CA ARG A 135 22.68 -6.41 -3.56
C ARG A 135 22.12 -7.12 -4.80
N LEU A 136 20.81 -7.38 -4.80
CA LEU A 136 20.15 -8.04 -5.93
C LEU A 136 20.04 -7.11 -7.15
N PHE A 137 19.67 -5.84 -6.97
CA PHE A 137 19.58 -4.88 -8.07
C PHE A 137 20.94 -4.60 -8.70
N ARG A 138 22.00 -4.39 -7.90
CA ARG A 138 23.36 -4.21 -8.44
C ARG A 138 23.83 -5.43 -9.22
N HIS A 139 23.51 -6.64 -8.73
CA HIS A 139 23.84 -7.86 -9.46
C HIS A 139 23.11 -7.93 -10.81
N THR A 140 21.80 -7.65 -10.85
CA THR A 140 21.03 -7.72 -12.10
C THR A 140 21.40 -6.58 -13.06
N ALA A 141 21.68 -5.39 -12.56
CA ALA A 141 22.18 -4.28 -13.37
C ALA A 141 23.55 -4.59 -14.00
N SER A 142 24.46 -5.24 -13.27
CA SER A 142 25.77 -5.66 -13.82
C SER A 142 25.66 -6.69 -14.96
N LEU A 143 24.49 -7.35 -15.09
CA LEU A 143 24.17 -8.23 -16.21
C LEU A 143 23.49 -7.48 -17.39
N GLY A 144 23.37 -6.15 -17.30
CA GLY A 144 22.71 -5.32 -18.30
C GLY A 144 21.18 -5.31 -18.21
N ASP A 145 20.60 -5.76 -17.08
CA ASP A 145 19.14 -5.75 -16.90
C ASP A 145 18.65 -4.36 -16.51
N LEU A 146 17.73 -3.81 -17.32
CA LEU A 146 17.18 -2.46 -17.12
C LEU A 146 16.36 -2.31 -15.84
N ASN A 147 15.71 -3.39 -15.38
CA ASN A 147 14.95 -3.35 -14.14
C ASN A 147 15.87 -3.33 -12.93
N GLY A 148 17.05 -3.95 -13.02
CA GLY A 148 18.10 -3.82 -12.01
C GLY A 148 18.58 -2.38 -11.87
N LEU A 149 18.89 -1.73 -13.00
CA LEU A 149 19.29 -0.32 -13.01
C LEU A 149 18.19 0.59 -12.45
N ASN A 150 16.94 0.38 -12.87
CA ASN A 150 15.78 1.11 -12.33
C ASN A 150 15.63 0.90 -10.81
N GLY A 151 15.83 -0.33 -10.34
CA GLY A 151 15.76 -0.69 -8.93
C GLY A 151 16.81 0.04 -8.08
N ILE A 152 18.06 0.13 -8.56
CA ILE A 152 19.13 0.89 -7.88
C ILE A 152 18.73 2.37 -7.77
N LEU A 153 18.31 2.99 -8.87
CA LEU A 153 17.93 4.40 -8.89
C LEU A 153 16.75 4.69 -7.96
N LEU A 154 15.74 3.80 -7.89
CA LEU A 154 14.65 3.90 -6.94
C LEU A 154 15.11 3.77 -5.48
N LEU A 155 16.07 2.90 -5.22
CA LEU A 155 16.64 2.69 -3.88
C LEU A 155 17.41 3.94 -3.44
N LEU A 156 18.24 4.50 -4.30
CA LEU A 156 19.03 5.70 -4.03
C LEU A 156 18.10 6.92 -3.82
N ASP A 157 17.04 7.07 -4.63
CA ASP A 157 15.99 8.08 -4.40
C ASP A 157 15.35 7.93 -3.00
N ARG A 158 15.03 6.71 -2.58
CA ARG A 158 14.50 6.46 -1.22
C ARG A 158 15.47 6.80 -0.09
N ARG A 159 16.78 6.65 -0.31
CA ARG A 159 17.81 7.00 0.67
C ARG A 159 18.19 8.48 0.63
N GLY A 160 17.82 9.20 -0.44
CA GLY A 160 18.27 10.58 -0.68
C GLY A 160 19.71 10.66 -1.14
N GLU A 161 20.28 9.56 -1.65
CA GLU A 161 21.66 9.45 -2.16
C GLU A 161 21.72 9.92 -3.62
N TYR A 162 21.40 11.21 -3.83
CA TYR A 162 21.21 11.76 -5.17
C TYR A 162 22.49 11.91 -5.97
N ASP A 163 23.63 12.18 -5.33
CA ASP A 163 24.93 12.32 -6.01
C ASP A 163 25.30 11.01 -6.70
N GLU A 164 25.21 9.87 -5.98
CA GLU A 164 25.46 8.55 -6.54
C GLU A 164 24.44 8.22 -7.66
N ALA A 165 23.16 8.57 -7.46
CA ALA A 165 22.15 8.34 -8.49
C ALA A 165 22.46 9.09 -9.78
N ILE A 166 22.90 10.35 -9.70
CA ILE A 166 23.29 11.16 -10.87
C ILE A 166 24.55 10.61 -11.54
N ASP A 167 25.52 10.10 -10.78
CA ASP A 167 26.71 9.48 -11.37
C ASP A 167 26.36 8.21 -12.14
N ILE A 168 25.52 7.34 -11.58
CA ILE A 168 25.01 6.14 -12.28
C ILE A 168 24.23 6.55 -13.55
N ILE A 169 23.42 7.61 -13.49
CA ILE A 169 22.68 8.11 -14.66
C ILE A 169 23.63 8.57 -15.75
N ARG A 170 24.71 9.30 -15.43
CA ARG A 170 25.70 9.77 -16.40
C ARG A 170 26.46 8.60 -17.06
N GLU A 171 26.86 7.62 -16.25
CA GLU A 171 27.55 6.42 -16.75
C GLU A 171 26.69 5.58 -17.70
N ASN A 172 25.37 5.65 -17.58
CA ASN A 172 24.40 4.87 -18.36
C ASN A 172 23.51 5.72 -19.27
N GLN A 173 23.94 6.92 -19.66
CA GLN A 173 23.11 7.92 -20.35
C GLN A 173 22.42 7.38 -21.61
N GLU A 174 23.13 6.65 -22.47
CA GLU A 174 22.55 6.09 -23.70
C GLU A 174 21.44 5.07 -23.40
N ILE A 175 21.61 4.27 -22.34
CA ILE A 175 20.62 3.28 -21.90
C ILE A 175 19.38 3.98 -21.34
N ILE A 176 19.61 5.04 -20.57
CA ILE A 176 18.52 5.82 -19.94
C ILE A 176 17.72 6.54 -21.01
N ASP A 177 18.38 7.18 -21.99
CA ASP A 177 17.71 7.88 -23.09
C ASP A 177 16.90 6.94 -23.98
N GLY A 178 17.27 5.67 -24.04
CA GLY A 178 16.55 4.63 -24.78
C GLY A 178 15.36 4.00 -24.03
N SER A 179 15.08 4.40 -22.78
CA SER A 179 14.05 3.76 -21.96
C SER A 179 13.16 4.78 -21.23
N ASP A 180 11.88 4.84 -21.62
CA ASP A 180 10.88 5.71 -20.98
C ASP A 180 10.82 5.52 -19.45
N GLY A 181 10.93 4.28 -18.97
CA GLY A 181 10.90 3.97 -17.55
C GLY A 181 12.11 4.53 -16.80
N LEU A 182 13.32 4.45 -17.38
CA LEU A 182 14.53 5.00 -16.79
C LEU A 182 14.55 6.54 -16.89
N GLN A 183 14.00 7.13 -17.94
CA GLN A 183 13.82 8.57 -18.03
C GLN A 183 12.82 9.09 -16.98
N GLN A 184 11.74 8.36 -16.69
CA GLN A 184 10.81 8.72 -15.63
C GLN A 184 11.49 8.71 -14.25
N ILE A 185 12.34 7.72 -13.93
CA ILE A 185 13.04 7.72 -12.64
C ILE A 185 14.11 8.81 -12.57
N HIS A 186 14.82 9.11 -13.67
CA HIS A 186 15.71 10.25 -13.75
C HIS A 186 14.97 11.57 -13.46
N ALA A 187 13.84 11.79 -14.12
CA ALA A 187 13.00 12.97 -13.87
C ALA A 187 12.52 13.04 -12.41
N LYS A 188 12.18 11.89 -11.80
CA LYS A 188 11.79 11.81 -10.39
C LYS A 188 12.94 12.20 -9.45
N ILE A 189 14.15 11.72 -9.71
CA ILE A 189 15.35 12.08 -8.93
C ILE A 189 15.62 13.59 -9.03
N LEU A 190 15.54 14.17 -10.24
CA LEU A 190 15.68 15.62 -10.41
C LEU A 190 14.61 16.40 -9.62
N LEU A 191 13.36 15.93 -9.63
CA LEU A 191 12.30 16.53 -8.82
C LEU A 191 12.63 16.47 -7.32
N SER A 192 13.14 15.33 -6.84
CA SER A 192 13.56 15.15 -5.44
C SER A 192 14.73 16.05 -5.05
N MET A 193 15.52 16.52 -6.04
CA MET A 193 16.62 17.49 -5.89
C MET A 193 16.16 18.94 -6.05
N ASP A 194 14.86 19.23 -6.01
CA ASP A 194 14.26 20.55 -6.24
C ASP A 194 14.51 21.14 -7.65
N LYS A 195 14.81 20.28 -8.65
CA LYS A 195 15.09 20.62 -10.05
C LYS A 195 13.87 20.37 -10.96
N ALA A 196 12.72 20.91 -10.59
CA ALA A 196 11.47 20.64 -11.28
C ALA A 196 11.48 21.03 -12.78
N SER A 197 12.17 22.11 -13.17
CA SER A 197 12.27 22.52 -14.58
C SER A 197 13.09 21.54 -15.43
N GLU A 198 14.18 20.98 -14.88
CA GLU A 198 14.97 19.95 -15.56
C GLU A 198 14.18 18.63 -15.68
N SER A 199 13.45 18.29 -14.63
CA SER A 199 12.53 17.13 -14.62
C SER A 199 11.47 17.25 -15.72
N LEU A 200 10.82 18.44 -15.85
CA LEU A 200 9.84 18.71 -16.90
C LEU A 200 10.43 18.52 -18.29
N ALA A 201 11.64 19.06 -18.53
CA ALA A 201 12.32 18.96 -19.82
C ALA A 201 12.62 17.51 -20.27
N ILE A 202 12.74 16.58 -19.33
CA ILE A 202 12.83 15.14 -19.64
C ILE A 202 11.44 14.59 -19.97
N LEU A 203 10.44 14.87 -19.12
CA LEU A 203 9.10 14.32 -19.29
C LEU A 203 8.42 14.80 -20.58
N ASP A 204 8.65 16.03 -21.00
CA ASP A 204 8.09 16.59 -22.24
C ASP A 204 8.58 15.89 -23.54
N LYS A 205 9.68 15.13 -23.46
CA LYS A 205 10.18 14.33 -24.58
C LYS A 205 9.50 12.97 -24.71
N LEU A 206 8.79 12.53 -23.68
CA LEU A 206 8.17 11.22 -23.63
C LEU A 206 6.79 11.23 -24.29
N ASP A 207 6.47 10.19 -25.05
CA ASP A 207 5.15 10.01 -25.65
C ASP A 207 4.32 8.99 -24.86
N SER A 208 3.40 9.52 -24.06
CA SER A 208 2.52 8.69 -23.23
C SER A 208 1.61 7.72 -24.01
N ASN A 209 1.38 7.95 -25.32
CA ASN A 209 0.56 7.07 -26.15
C ASN A 209 1.26 5.73 -26.45
N ASN A 210 2.59 5.71 -26.41
CA ASN A 210 3.40 4.52 -26.64
C ASN A 210 3.69 3.74 -25.34
N MET A 211 3.30 4.27 -24.18
CA MET A 211 3.54 3.63 -22.88
C MET A 211 2.55 2.52 -22.57
N THR A 212 2.99 1.57 -21.75
CA THR A 212 2.04 0.64 -21.11
C THR A 212 1.12 1.41 -20.16
N PRO A 213 -0.11 0.93 -19.90
CA PRO A 213 -1.05 1.64 -19.01
C PRO A 213 -0.45 2.01 -17.64
N ASN A 214 0.31 1.10 -17.02
CA ASN A 214 0.95 1.36 -15.72
C ASN A 214 2.06 2.40 -15.82
N SER A 215 2.87 2.38 -16.89
CA SER A 215 3.91 3.38 -17.13
C SER A 215 3.29 4.76 -17.38
N ALA A 216 2.20 4.83 -18.13
CA ALA A 216 1.48 6.08 -18.39
C ALA A 216 0.86 6.66 -17.09
N VAL A 217 0.31 5.81 -16.21
CA VAL A 217 -0.17 6.25 -14.89
C VAL A 217 0.96 6.88 -14.08
N ASN A 218 2.13 6.24 -13.99
CA ASN A 218 3.28 6.77 -13.26
C ASN A 218 3.79 8.08 -13.89
N TYR A 219 3.88 8.12 -15.22
CA TYR A 219 4.25 9.32 -15.97
C TYR A 219 3.35 10.51 -15.64
N PHE A 220 2.02 10.34 -15.72
CA PHE A 220 1.09 11.42 -15.44
C PHE A 220 1.07 11.85 -13.97
N HIS A 221 1.27 10.94 -13.02
CA HIS A 221 1.43 11.32 -11.61
C HIS A 221 2.70 12.14 -11.41
N LEU A 222 3.83 11.70 -11.97
CA LEU A 222 5.09 12.43 -11.89
C LEU A 222 5.00 13.80 -12.56
N LEU A 223 4.42 13.86 -13.76
CA LEU A 223 4.19 15.12 -14.48
C LEU A 223 3.30 16.07 -13.66
N GLY A 224 2.29 15.52 -12.98
CA GLY A 224 1.46 16.27 -12.03
C GLY A 224 2.26 16.82 -10.84
N ASP A 225 3.14 16.02 -10.25
CA ASP A 225 4.01 16.44 -9.15
C ASP A 225 4.99 17.55 -9.62
N VAL A 226 5.57 17.41 -10.81
CA VAL A 226 6.45 18.45 -11.40
C VAL A 226 5.70 19.76 -11.64
N HIS A 227 4.52 19.71 -12.25
CA HIS A 227 3.70 20.90 -12.45
C HIS A 227 3.25 21.54 -11.13
N HIS A 228 3.00 20.74 -10.09
CA HIS A 228 2.67 21.25 -8.77
C HIS A 228 3.85 22.05 -8.17
N GLU A 229 5.06 21.50 -8.20
CA GLU A 229 6.25 22.19 -7.70
C GLU A 229 6.54 23.49 -8.49
N LEU A 230 6.23 23.50 -9.79
CA LEU A 230 6.29 24.68 -10.64
C LEU A 230 5.11 25.65 -10.44
N GLN A 231 4.19 25.36 -9.51
CA GLN A 231 2.96 26.12 -9.24
C GLN A 231 2.01 26.25 -10.46
N CYS A 232 2.15 25.38 -11.45
CA CYS A 232 1.27 25.27 -12.61
C CYS A 232 0.06 24.38 -12.27
N PHE A 233 -0.80 24.81 -11.33
CA PHE A 233 -1.83 23.98 -10.71
C PHE A 233 -2.85 23.39 -11.68
N ASP A 234 -3.20 24.12 -12.76
CA ASP A 234 -4.11 23.61 -13.79
C ASP A 234 -3.50 22.46 -14.59
N ALA A 235 -2.23 22.58 -14.94
CA ALA A 235 -1.50 21.52 -15.63
C ALA A 235 -1.32 20.30 -14.70
N ALA A 236 -1.01 20.55 -13.42
CA ALA A 236 -0.92 19.51 -12.40
C ALA A 236 -2.24 18.76 -12.26
N PHE A 237 -3.36 19.47 -12.11
CA PHE A 237 -4.68 18.85 -11.98
C PHE A 237 -5.06 18.01 -13.20
N ARG A 238 -4.81 18.51 -14.41
CA ARG A 238 -5.02 17.73 -15.66
C ARG A 238 -4.18 16.46 -15.68
N SER A 239 -2.92 16.54 -15.29
CA SER A 239 -2.01 15.39 -15.25
C SER A 239 -2.49 14.33 -14.25
N TYR A 240 -2.85 14.72 -13.02
CA TYR A 240 -3.42 13.78 -12.04
C TYR A 240 -4.76 13.18 -12.51
N SER A 241 -5.60 13.99 -13.16
CA SER A 241 -6.88 13.50 -13.72
C SER A 241 -6.64 12.45 -14.81
N ASN A 242 -5.65 12.65 -15.70
CA ASN A 242 -5.28 11.68 -16.72
C ASN A 242 -4.78 10.38 -16.07
N ALA A 243 -3.88 10.46 -15.07
CA ALA A 243 -3.40 9.31 -14.33
C ALA A 243 -4.55 8.52 -13.70
N ASN A 244 -5.45 9.19 -12.98
CA ASN A 244 -6.57 8.57 -12.28
C ASN A 244 -7.59 7.96 -13.25
N ASN A 245 -7.85 8.57 -14.40
CA ASN A 245 -8.74 8.03 -15.42
C ASN A 245 -8.18 6.75 -16.05
N LEU A 246 -6.86 6.67 -16.28
CA LEU A 246 -6.20 5.49 -16.83
C LEU A 246 -6.30 4.27 -15.89
N ARG A 247 -6.37 4.50 -14.58
CA ARG A 247 -6.50 3.41 -13.59
C ARG A 247 -7.83 2.66 -13.70
N ASN A 248 -8.85 3.26 -14.30
CA ASN A 248 -10.18 2.66 -14.51
C ASN A 248 -10.76 1.99 -13.25
N ILE A 249 -10.56 2.63 -12.09
CA ILE A 249 -11.07 2.16 -10.79
C ILE A 249 -12.43 2.78 -10.56
N ASN A 250 -13.40 1.96 -10.17
CA ASN A 250 -14.74 2.43 -9.82
C ASN A 250 -14.96 2.35 -8.31
N TYR A 251 -15.42 3.46 -7.73
CA TYR A 251 -15.86 3.55 -6.35
C TYR A 251 -17.37 3.40 -6.28
N ASP A 252 -17.85 2.45 -5.51
CA ASP A 252 -19.29 2.22 -5.28
C ASP A 252 -19.71 2.93 -3.99
N SER A 253 -20.22 4.15 -4.13
CA SER A 253 -20.69 4.98 -3.02
C SER A 253 -21.85 4.34 -2.26
N SER A 254 -22.82 3.77 -2.97
CA SER A 254 -24.00 3.14 -2.35
C SER A 254 -23.64 1.90 -1.53
N ARG A 255 -22.65 1.12 -1.99
CA ARG A 255 -22.12 0.00 -1.23
C ARG A 255 -21.45 0.48 0.05
N PHE A 256 -20.65 1.53 -0.02
CA PHE A 256 -19.94 2.08 1.14
C PHE A 256 -20.91 2.68 2.16
N GLU A 257 -21.91 3.47 1.72
CA GLU A 257 -23.00 3.96 2.60
C GLU A 257 -23.70 2.83 3.34
N LYS A 258 -24.01 1.74 2.62
CA LYS A 258 -24.62 0.55 3.23
C LYS A 258 -23.71 -0.08 4.28
N GLU A 259 -22.42 -0.17 4.02
CA GLU A 259 -21.43 -0.69 4.96
C GLU A 259 -21.40 0.15 6.25
N ILE A 260 -21.30 1.48 6.12
CA ILE A 260 -21.36 2.41 7.26
C ILE A 260 -22.67 2.27 8.04
N SER A 261 -23.80 2.21 7.32
CA SER A 261 -25.14 2.05 7.95
C SER A 261 -25.24 0.74 8.73
N LEU A 262 -24.62 -0.34 8.27
CA LEU A 262 -24.58 -1.62 8.98
C LEU A 262 -23.74 -1.54 10.25
N LEU A 263 -22.61 -0.83 10.22
CA LEU A 263 -21.77 -0.61 11.41
C LEU A 263 -22.53 0.20 12.48
N VAL A 264 -23.17 1.29 12.08
CA VAL A 264 -23.99 2.11 12.99
C VAL A 264 -25.15 1.31 13.59
N LYS A 265 -25.81 0.47 12.80
CA LYS A 265 -26.88 -0.42 13.29
C LYS A 265 -26.38 -1.53 14.21
N LYS A 266 -25.17 -2.02 13.99
CA LYS A 266 -24.56 -3.07 14.83
C LYS A 266 -24.21 -2.55 16.21
N PHE A 267 -23.81 -1.29 16.33
CA PHE A 267 -23.38 -0.65 17.57
C PHE A 267 -24.19 0.63 17.83
N PRO A 268 -25.52 0.53 18.10
CA PRO A 268 -26.41 1.69 18.11
C PRO A 268 -26.20 2.61 19.33
N SER A 269 -25.66 2.11 20.44
CA SER A 269 -25.44 2.87 21.67
C SER A 269 -24.23 2.31 22.45
N ARG A 270 -23.85 3.03 23.51
CA ARG A 270 -22.76 2.61 24.41
C ARG A 270 -23.12 1.35 25.20
N GLU A 271 -24.38 1.24 25.60
CA GLU A 271 -24.93 0.08 26.34
C GLU A 271 -24.80 -1.20 25.52
N THR A 272 -24.85 -1.11 24.20
CA THR A 272 -24.67 -2.25 23.30
C THR A 272 -23.38 -3.02 23.64
N PHE A 273 -22.32 -2.33 24.01
CA PHE A 273 -21.04 -2.96 24.37
C PHE A 273 -21.08 -3.70 25.71
N GLU A 274 -22.09 -3.52 26.55
CA GLU A 274 -22.32 -4.29 27.75
C GLU A 274 -22.99 -5.64 27.44
N ASP A 275 -23.82 -5.66 26.40
CA ASP A 275 -24.66 -6.81 26.02
C ASP A 275 -24.02 -7.74 24.98
N ILE A 276 -23.12 -7.22 24.12
CA ILE A 276 -22.47 -8.04 23.08
C ILE A 276 -21.25 -8.79 23.61
N PRO A 277 -20.91 -9.93 22.98
CA PRO A 277 -19.70 -10.67 23.30
C PRO A 277 -18.43 -9.81 23.18
N ARG A 278 -17.57 -9.92 24.18
CA ARG A 278 -16.29 -9.22 24.27
C ARG A 278 -15.21 -10.19 24.74
N SER A 279 -13.98 -9.90 24.37
CA SER A 279 -12.82 -10.58 24.94
C SER A 279 -12.59 -10.16 26.38
N ASN A 280 -12.09 -11.10 27.19
CA ASN A 280 -11.59 -10.86 28.55
C ASN A 280 -10.15 -10.31 28.55
N ASN A 281 -9.59 -9.98 27.40
CA ASN A 281 -8.23 -9.51 27.26
C ASN A 281 -8.08 -8.11 27.83
N LEU A 282 -7.18 -7.93 28.81
CA LEU A 282 -6.90 -6.68 29.49
C LEU A 282 -5.65 -5.97 28.96
N CYS A 283 -5.12 -6.40 27.81
CA CYS A 283 -3.94 -5.80 27.19
C CYS A 283 -4.14 -4.29 26.97
N LYS A 284 -3.17 -3.50 27.42
CA LYS A 284 -3.13 -2.03 27.26
C LYS A 284 -2.15 -1.59 26.18
N ARG A 285 -1.43 -2.53 25.58
CA ARG A 285 -0.35 -2.23 24.62
C ARG A 285 -0.80 -1.58 23.31
N PRO A 286 -1.95 -1.95 22.68
CA PRO A 286 -2.28 -1.41 21.40
C PRO A 286 -2.76 0.05 21.49
N ILE A 287 -2.13 0.91 20.68
CA ILE A 287 -2.60 2.27 20.38
C ILE A 287 -2.98 2.28 18.90
N PHE A 288 -4.24 2.57 18.62
CA PHE A 288 -4.73 2.66 17.25
C PHE A 288 -4.72 4.10 16.76
N VAL A 289 -3.94 4.38 15.71
CA VAL A 289 -3.89 5.70 15.08
C VAL A 289 -4.78 5.69 13.84
N LEU A 290 -5.91 6.38 13.94
CA LEU A 290 -7.02 6.37 12.99
C LEU A 290 -7.12 7.69 12.22
N GLY A 291 -7.84 7.70 11.11
CA GLY A 291 -8.17 8.90 10.35
C GLY A 291 -8.32 8.63 8.87
N MET A 292 -8.48 9.71 8.09
CA MET A 292 -8.29 9.62 6.65
C MET A 292 -6.80 9.45 6.32
N PRO A 293 -6.44 8.75 5.25
CA PRO A 293 -5.10 8.90 4.71
C PRO A 293 -4.75 10.37 4.51
N ARG A 294 -3.51 10.76 4.75
CA ARG A 294 -3.00 12.14 4.60
C ARG A 294 -3.44 13.14 5.69
N THR A 295 -4.00 12.68 6.78
CA THR A 295 -4.32 13.52 7.96
C THR A 295 -3.17 13.64 8.97
N GLY A 296 -1.96 13.14 8.65
CA GLY A 296 -0.80 13.22 9.54
C GLY A 296 -0.61 12.01 10.45
N THR A 297 -1.35 10.93 10.26
CA THR A 297 -1.22 9.68 11.02
C THR A 297 0.21 9.13 11.03
N SER A 298 0.90 9.12 9.87
CA SER A 298 2.30 8.67 9.78
C SER A 298 3.28 9.60 10.50
N LEU A 299 3.02 10.91 10.50
CA LEU A 299 3.83 11.88 11.23
C LEU A 299 3.70 11.65 12.75
N LEU A 300 2.48 11.52 13.24
CA LEU A 300 2.24 11.24 14.64
C LEU A 300 2.91 9.95 15.10
N GLU A 301 2.72 8.86 14.35
CA GLU A 301 3.35 7.58 14.66
C GLU A 301 4.88 7.69 14.70
N GLN A 302 5.49 8.38 13.72
CA GLN A 302 6.93 8.58 13.68
C GLN A 302 7.45 9.36 14.89
N VAL A 303 6.71 10.37 15.33
CA VAL A 303 7.03 11.13 16.54
C VAL A 303 6.90 10.24 17.78
N LEU A 304 5.78 9.53 17.95
CA LEU A 304 5.55 8.65 19.09
C LEU A 304 6.58 7.52 19.17
N ALA A 305 7.03 6.98 18.04
CA ALA A 305 8.04 5.93 18.00
C ALA A 305 9.45 6.40 18.40
N MET A 306 9.65 7.69 18.68
CA MET A 306 10.88 8.21 19.30
C MET A 306 10.86 8.11 20.83
N HIS A 307 9.72 7.80 21.41
CA HIS A 307 9.59 7.60 22.86
C HIS A 307 10.08 6.19 23.22
N SER A 308 10.88 6.08 24.29
CA SER A 308 11.51 4.81 24.71
C SER A 308 10.50 3.69 25.06
N GLU A 309 9.28 4.05 25.45
CA GLU A 309 8.21 3.09 25.79
C GLU A 309 7.23 2.80 24.62
N VAL A 310 7.45 3.35 23.42
CA VAL A 310 6.51 3.22 22.28
C VAL A 310 7.19 2.61 21.07
N TYR A 311 6.69 1.50 20.60
CA TYR A 311 7.09 0.91 19.31
C TYR A 311 6.07 1.28 18.22
N GLY A 312 6.54 1.80 17.09
CA GLY A 312 5.70 2.04 15.92
C GLY A 312 5.63 0.82 15.03
N ALA A 313 4.49 0.15 14.92
CA ALA A 313 4.37 -1.04 14.07
C ALA A 313 3.96 -0.73 12.61
N GLY A 314 3.58 0.52 12.30
CA GLY A 314 3.12 0.88 10.95
C GLY A 314 1.67 0.47 10.71
N GLU A 315 1.37 0.13 9.46
CA GLU A 315 0.03 -0.30 9.04
C GLU A 315 -0.09 -1.81 9.20
N LEU A 316 -0.97 -2.27 10.12
CA LEU A 316 -1.25 -3.68 10.37
C LEU A 316 -2.64 -4.03 9.81
N ASP A 317 -2.71 -4.97 8.86
CA ASP A 317 -3.98 -5.47 8.31
C ASP A 317 -4.67 -6.49 9.24
N ASP A 318 -4.01 -6.88 10.32
CA ASP A 318 -4.43 -7.97 11.21
C ASP A 318 -5.83 -7.73 11.81
N ILE A 319 -6.17 -6.50 12.21
CA ILE A 319 -7.52 -6.18 12.74
C ILE A 319 -8.61 -6.43 11.69
N ASN A 320 -8.36 -6.01 10.44
CA ASN A 320 -9.30 -6.24 9.35
C ASN A 320 -9.44 -7.75 9.05
N GLU A 321 -8.32 -8.49 8.99
CA GLU A 321 -8.35 -9.94 8.78
C GLU A 321 -9.11 -10.65 9.91
N LEU A 322 -8.88 -10.28 11.16
CA LEU A 322 -9.57 -10.86 12.31
C LEU A 322 -11.07 -10.55 12.27
N SER A 323 -11.47 -9.32 11.94
CA SER A 323 -12.89 -8.96 11.85
C SER A 323 -13.67 -9.74 10.80
N LEU A 324 -12.99 -10.24 9.77
CA LEU A 324 -13.59 -11.05 8.69
C LEU A 324 -13.61 -12.55 8.99
N ASN A 325 -12.71 -13.04 9.85
CA ASN A 325 -12.51 -14.47 10.09
C ASN A 325 -13.05 -14.96 11.43
N TYR A 326 -13.38 -14.08 12.37
CA TYR A 326 -13.85 -14.42 13.71
C TYR A 326 -15.26 -13.91 13.95
N ASP A 327 -16.09 -14.74 14.60
CA ASP A 327 -17.48 -14.38 14.89
C ASP A 327 -17.56 -13.40 16.07
N SER A 328 -17.93 -12.17 15.77
CA SER A 328 -18.10 -11.11 16.77
C SER A 328 -19.33 -11.29 17.69
N ASN A 329 -20.13 -12.35 17.48
CA ASN A 329 -21.24 -12.74 18.36
C ASN A 329 -20.88 -13.90 19.30
N ASP A 330 -19.61 -14.31 19.34
CA ASP A 330 -19.11 -15.38 20.22
C ASP A 330 -17.92 -14.90 21.05
N SER A 331 -18.04 -15.01 22.39
CA SER A 331 -17.00 -14.56 23.32
C SER A 331 -15.70 -15.37 23.23
N GLU A 332 -15.79 -16.68 22.93
CA GLU A 332 -14.60 -17.51 22.75
C GLU A 332 -13.85 -17.10 21.49
N SER A 333 -14.58 -16.86 20.40
CA SER A 333 -14.04 -16.33 19.15
C SER A 333 -13.35 -14.97 19.38
N MET A 334 -13.92 -14.08 20.18
CA MET A 334 -13.31 -12.79 20.54
C MET A 334 -12.02 -12.97 21.37
N ASN A 335 -12.01 -13.90 22.32
CA ASN A 335 -10.80 -14.20 23.10
C ASN A 335 -9.66 -14.73 22.21
N ILE A 336 -9.98 -15.62 21.28
CA ILE A 336 -8.99 -16.16 20.32
C ILE A 336 -8.45 -15.05 19.44
N ALA A 337 -9.30 -14.20 18.86
CA ALA A 337 -8.91 -13.09 18.00
C ALA A 337 -8.00 -12.09 18.76
N ALA A 338 -8.36 -11.73 19.98
CA ALA A 338 -7.55 -10.84 20.83
C ALA A 338 -6.18 -11.44 21.14
N SER A 339 -6.12 -12.74 21.46
CA SER A 339 -4.86 -13.44 21.75
C SER A 339 -3.94 -13.52 20.52
N ILE A 340 -4.51 -13.73 19.33
CA ILE A 340 -3.76 -13.74 18.07
C ILE A 340 -3.14 -12.35 17.82
N TYR A 341 -3.93 -11.30 17.98
CA TYR A 341 -3.43 -9.94 17.76
C TYR A 341 -2.36 -9.57 18.80
N GLU A 342 -2.55 -9.88 20.08
CA GLU A 342 -1.56 -9.66 21.14
C GLU A 342 -0.26 -10.41 20.85
N SER A 343 -0.35 -11.67 20.41
CA SER A 343 0.80 -12.47 19.99
C SER A 343 1.52 -11.85 18.80
N LYS A 344 0.77 -11.27 17.85
CA LYS A 344 1.34 -10.53 16.73
C LYS A 344 2.13 -9.30 17.21
N LEU A 345 1.55 -8.48 18.08
CA LEU A 345 2.26 -7.32 18.66
C LEU A 345 3.54 -7.75 19.38
N SER A 346 3.47 -8.83 20.18
CA SER A 346 4.62 -9.37 20.91
C SER A 346 5.69 -9.93 19.98
N SER A 347 5.32 -10.45 18.82
CA SER A 347 6.29 -10.91 17.80
C SER A 347 6.99 -9.76 17.05
N ILE A 348 6.36 -8.58 17.00
CA ILE A 348 6.92 -7.37 16.39
C ILE A 348 7.87 -6.67 17.38
N ASP A 349 7.40 -6.52 18.60
CA ASP A 349 8.15 -5.93 19.71
C ASP A 349 7.67 -6.55 21.03
N SER A 350 8.61 -7.02 21.88
CA SER A 350 8.30 -7.64 23.16
C SER A 350 8.41 -6.68 24.33
N ASP A 351 9.14 -5.59 24.19
CA ASP A 351 9.69 -4.80 25.30
C ASP A 351 8.92 -3.52 25.56
N SER A 352 8.45 -2.86 24.51
CA SER A 352 7.77 -1.57 24.66
C SER A 352 6.41 -1.71 25.38
N ARG A 353 6.13 -0.72 26.23
CA ARG A 353 4.85 -0.61 26.94
C ARG A 353 3.67 -0.48 25.97
N TYR A 354 3.86 0.27 24.88
CA TYR A 354 2.87 0.49 23.84
C TYR A 354 3.39 0.12 22.46
N VAL A 355 2.49 -0.36 21.61
CA VAL A 355 2.72 -0.61 20.18
C VAL A 355 1.64 0.12 19.42
N THR A 356 2.04 0.99 18.48
CA THR A 356 1.07 1.68 17.62
C THR A 356 0.71 0.80 16.42
N ASP A 357 -0.58 0.67 16.16
CA ASP A 357 -1.12 0.25 14.87
C ASP A 357 -1.68 1.49 14.16
N LYS A 358 -0.93 1.97 13.18
CA LYS A 358 -1.30 3.13 12.39
C LYS A 358 -1.93 2.68 11.06
N MET A 359 -3.07 2.03 11.13
CA MET A 359 -3.90 1.73 9.99
C MET A 359 -5.09 2.71 9.96
N PRO A 360 -5.06 3.75 9.10
CA PRO A 360 -6.11 4.76 9.05
C PRO A 360 -7.52 4.18 8.94
N HIS A 361 -7.68 3.10 8.16
CA HIS A 361 -8.94 2.42 7.93
C HIS A 361 -9.46 1.60 9.13
N ASN A 362 -8.69 1.43 10.20
CA ASN A 362 -9.19 0.78 11.43
C ASN A 362 -10.35 1.55 12.08
N ILE A 363 -10.67 2.76 11.61
CA ILE A 363 -11.91 3.46 11.95
C ILE A 363 -13.16 2.63 11.61
N LEU A 364 -13.13 1.83 10.53
CA LEU A 364 -14.21 0.92 10.14
C LEU A 364 -14.34 -0.26 11.10
N ASN A 365 -13.27 -0.59 11.80
CA ASN A 365 -13.18 -1.71 12.74
C ASN A 365 -13.22 -1.25 14.21
N ALA A 366 -13.48 0.05 14.50
CA ALA A 366 -13.37 0.58 15.87
C ALA A 366 -14.32 -0.14 16.87
N GLY A 367 -15.52 -0.53 16.43
CA GLY A 367 -16.43 -1.35 17.23
C GLY A 367 -15.87 -2.73 17.54
N PHE A 368 -15.23 -3.39 16.57
CA PHE A 368 -14.58 -4.68 16.75
C PHE A 368 -13.36 -4.56 17.66
N ILE A 369 -12.55 -3.51 17.51
CA ILE A 369 -11.43 -3.20 18.42
C ILE A 369 -11.92 -3.08 19.86
N ALA A 370 -13.06 -2.41 20.08
CA ALA A 370 -13.65 -2.28 21.41
C ALA A 370 -14.16 -3.62 21.99
N GLN A 371 -14.56 -4.56 21.14
CA GLN A 371 -14.87 -5.93 21.56
C GLN A 371 -13.62 -6.73 21.95
N LEU A 372 -12.49 -6.50 21.23
CA LEU A 372 -11.23 -7.21 21.50
C LEU A 372 -10.49 -6.67 22.74
N PHE A 373 -10.39 -5.34 22.88
CA PHE A 373 -9.50 -4.70 23.85
C PHE A 373 -10.21 -3.57 24.62
N SER A 374 -10.64 -3.87 25.82
CA SER A 374 -11.33 -2.89 26.70
C SER A 374 -10.45 -1.74 27.17
N ASN A 375 -9.14 -1.87 27.06
CA ASN A 375 -8.14 -0.88 27.49
C ASN A 375 -7.37 -0.23 26.33
N ALA A 376 -7.75 -0.49 25.07
CA ALA A 376 -7.11 0.13 23.92
C ALA A 376 -7.31 1.65 23.92
N LYS A 377 -6.33 2.38 23.40
CA LYS A 377 -6.38 3.84 23.23
C LYS A 377 -6.46 4.18 21.75
N LEU A 378 -7.37 5.07 21.38
CA LEU A 378 -7.57 5.52 20.00
C LEU A 378 -7.09 6.97 19.85
N ILE A 379 -6.30 7.23 18.79
CA ILE A 379 -5.93 8.60 18.41
C ILE A 379 -6.49 8.86 17.01
N TYR A 380 -7.37 9.83 16.90
CA TYR A 380 -8.01 10.23 15.65
C TYR A 380 -7.36 11.50 15.09
N CYS A 381 -6.69 11.37 13.96
CA CYS A 381 -6.05 12.49 13.28
C CYS A 381 -7.01 13.17 12.32
N THR A 382 -7.15 14.49 12.45
CA THR A 382 -7.96 15.35 11.58
C THR A 382 -7.06 16.35 10.83
N ARG A 383 -7.54 16.83 9.69
CA ARG A 383 -6.86 17.84 8.86
C ARG A 383 -7.89 18.56 7.99
N ASP A 384 -7.54 19.75 7.47
CA ASP A 384 -8.37 20.49 6.52
C ASP A 384 -8.89 19.56 5.40
N PRO A 385 -10.20 19.48 5.18
CA PRO A 385 -10.80 18.54 4.23
C PRO A 385 -10.32 18.72 2.79
N ASN A 386 -10.09 19.97 2.36
CA ASN A 386 -9.61 20.25 0.99
C ASN A 386 -8.16 19.80 0.82
N ASP A 387 -7.33 20.01 1.86
CA ASP A 387 -5.94 19.53 1.86
C ASP A 387 -5.87 18.00 1.82
N VAL A 388 -6.74 17.32 2.56
CA VAL A 388 -6.86 15.86 2.52
C VAL A 388 -7.31 15.40 1.14
N MET A 389 -8.36 16.02 0.59
CA MET A 389 -8.94 15.66 -0.70
C MET A 389 -7.92 15.77 -1.83
N ILE A 390 -7.22 16.91 -1.95
CA ILE A 390 -6.21 17.07 -3.00
C ILE A 390 -4.99 16.18 -2.75
N SER A 391 -4.58 15.99 -1.50
CA SER A 391 -3.47 15.11 -1.17
C SER A 391 -3.77 13.64 -1.49
N CYS A 392 -5.02 13.19 -1.36
CA CYS A 392 -5.45 11.86 -1.79
C CYS A 392 -5.51 11.77 -3.31
N PHE A 393 -6.09 12.76 -3.99
CA PHE A 393 -6.24 12.79 -5.45
C PHE A 393 -4.91 12.71 -6.21
N ARG A 394 -3.88 13.35 -5.66
CA ARG A 394 -2.51 13.38 -6.22
C ARG A 394 -1.74 12.07 -6.05
N ARG A 395 -2.21 11.12 -5.27
CA ARG A 395 -1.46 9.89 -4.95
C ARG A 395 -1.92 8.69 -5.76
N ASN A 396 -0.93 7.96 -6.27
CA ASN A 396 -1.15 6.65 -6.88
C ASN A 396 -1.28 5.59 -5.78
N PHE A 397 -2.42 5.59 -5.07
CA PHE A 397 -2.67 4.56 -4.07
C PHE A 397 -2.91 3.20 -4.72
N HIS A 398 -2.42 2.14 -4.07
CA HIS A 398 -2.70 0.76 -4.41
C HIS A 398 -3.77 0.18 -3.47
N GLY A 399 -4.41 -0.91 -3.86
CA GLY A 399 -5.34 -1.66 -2.99
C GLY A 399 -6.70 -0.98 -2.76
N SER A 400 -7.10 -0.82 -1.51
CA SER A 400 -8.47 -0.48 -1.07
C SER A 400 -8.90 0.98 -1.30
N HIS A 401 -8.05 1.84 -1.86
CA HIS A 401 -8.34 3.27 -2.03
C HIS A 401 -9.08 3.61 -3.33
N SER A 402 -10.11 2.85 -3.69
CA SER A 402 -10.88 3.09 -4.94
C SER A 402 -11.51 4.48 -5.02
N TYR A 403 -11.83 5.08 -3.89
CA TYR A 403 -12.40 6.43 -3.79
C TYR A 403 -11.42 7.54 -4.22
N ALA A 404 -10.10 7.30 -4.19
CA ALA A 404 -9.08 8.33 -4.35
C ALA A 404 -8.89 8.83 -5.80
N THR A 405 -9.63 8.28 -6.78
CA THR A 405 -9.46 8.61 -8.21
C THR A 405 -10.32 9.77 -8.70
N LYS A 406 -11.32 10.22 -7.94
CA LYS A 406 -12.22 11.33 -8.29
C LYS A 406 -12.51 12.19 -7.06
N LEU A 407 -12.53 13.52 -7.21
CA LEU A 407 -12.80 14.43 -6.10
C LEU A 407 -14.16 14.14 -5.43
N ASP A 408 -15.23 13.94 -6.20
CA ASP A 408 -16.55 13.61 -5.66
C ASP A 408 -16.53 12.31 -4.85
N SER A 409 -15.80 11.31 -5.31
CA SER A 409 -15.66 10.04 -4.59
C SER A 409 -14.90 10.22 -3.27
N ILE A 410 -13.84 11.04 -3.27
CA ILE A 410 -13.08 11.36 -2.05
C ILE A 410 -13.99 12.11 -1.08
N LYS A 411 -14.69 13.15 -1.55
CA LYS A 411 -15.61 13.95 -0.74
C LYS A 411 -16.70 13.08 -0.10
N HIS A 412 -17.30 12.21 -0.90
CA HIS A 412 -18.30 11.25 -0.42
C HIS A 412 -17.71 10.32 0.67
N TYR A 413 -16.54 9.70 0.39
CA TYR A 413 -15.89 8.80 1.34
C TYR A 413 -15.57 9.51 2.65
N MET A 414 -15.01 10.73 2.59
CA MET A 414 -14.70 11.56 3.76
C MET A 414 -15.97 11.84 4.58
N SER A 415 -17.08 12.23 3.94
CA SER A 415 -18.32 12.52 4.64
C SER A 415 -18.88 11.29 5.39
N GLN A 416 -18.72 10.11 4.83
CA GLN A 416 -19.12 8.85 5.49
C GLN A 416 -18.20 8.49 6.66
N ILE A 417 -16.89 8.75 6.55
CA ILE A 417 -15.94 8.56 7.64
C ILE A 417 -16.23 9.53 8.78
N ASP A 418 -16.51 10.80 8.49
CA ASP A 418 -16.87 11.83 9.50
C ASP A 418 -18.18 11.47 10.20
N TYR A 419 -19.18 10.99 9.46
CA TYR A 419 -20.41 10.48 10.03
C TYR A 419 -20.17 9.30 10.97
N LEU A 420 -19.39 8.31 10.54
CA LEU A 420 -19.05 7.15 11.36
C LEU A 420 -18.23 7.55 12.60
N MET A 421 -17.26 8.46 12.45
CA MET A 421 -16.46 8.92 13.58
C MET A 421 -17.30 9.69 14.61
N SER A 422 -18.25 10.52 14.15
CA SER A 422 -19.21 11.20 15.01
C SER A 422 -20.06 10.20 15.81
N HIS A 423 -20.44 9.10 15.20
CA HIS A 423 -21.12 7.98 15.86
C HIS A 423 -20.20 7.31 16.89
N TRP A 424 -18.96 6.94 16.52
CA TRP A 424 -18.00 6.30 17.43
C TRP A 424 -17.70 7.14 18.68
N LYS A 425 -17.59 8.44 18.55
CA LYS A 425 -17.40 9.34 19.70
C LYS A 425 -18.53 9.26 20.73
N GLN A 426 -19.74 8.92 20.31
CA GLN A 426 -20.90 8.79 21.18
C GLN A 426 -21.01 7.41 21.85
N VAL A 427 -20.68 6.35 21.08
CA VAL A 427 -21.03 4.98 21.50
C VAL A 427 -19.84 4.14 21.96
N LEU A 428 -18.60 4.42 21.49
CA LEU A 428 -17.47 3.59 21.89
C LEU A 428 -17.15 3.70 23.38
N PRO A 429 -16.91 2.57 24.06
CA PRO A 429 -16.46 2.57 25.46
C PRO A 429 -14.98 2.88 25.63
N LEU A 430 -14.25 3.10 24.53
CA LEU A 430 -12.81 3.38 24.51
C LEU A 430 -12.52 4.87 24.50
N PRO A 431 -11.42 5.32 25.15
CA PRO A 431 -11.00 6.71 25.10
C PRO A 431 -10.48 7.07 23.71
N ILE A 432 -10.88 8.23 23.19
CA ILE A 432 -10.46 8.76 21.89
C ILE A 432 -9.81 10.12 22.11
N PHE A 433 -8.57 10.27 21.65
CA PHE A 433 -7.88 11.56 21.58
C PHE A 433 -7.96 12.09 20.14
N GLU A 434 -8.36 13.35 19.98
CA GLU A 434 -8.38 14.01 18.66
C GLU A 434 -7.15 14.88 18.49
N LEU A 435 -6.43 14.65 17.37
CA LEU A 435 -5.27 15.44 16.99
C LEU A 435 -5.56 16.21 15.70
N ASN A 436 -5.54 17.54 15.77
CA ASN A 436 -5.59 18.37 14.58
C ASN A 436 -4.18 18.55 14.00
N TYR A 437 -4.03 18.21 12.71
CA TYR A 437 -2.74 18.24 12.02
C TYR A 437 -2.14 19.64 11.93
N GLU A 438 -2.95 20.63 11.57
CA GLU A 438 -2.50 22.02 11.39
C GLU A 438 -1.96 22.61 12.68
N ASP A 439 -2.66 22.39 13.77
CA ASP A 439 -2.27 22.90 15.09
C ASP A 439 -1.04 22.14 15.60
N PHE A 440 -1.00 20.83 15.41
CA PHE A 440 0.16 20.00 15.75
C PHE A 440 1.43 20.45 15.01
N VAL A 441 1.33 20.77 13.72
CA VAL A 441 2.50 21.23 12.92
C VAL A 441 2.89 22.67 13.26
N LYS A 442 1.94 23.53 13.63
CA LYS A 442 2.22 24.93 14.02
C LYS A 442 2.96 25.01 15.35
N ASP A 443 2.51 24.25 16.34
CA ASP A 443 3.08 24.21 17.70
C ASP A 443 3.03 22.77 18.25
N PRO A 444 4.04 21.94 17.99
CA PRO A 444 4.01 20.51 18.30
C PRO A 444 4.07 20.22 19.82
N LYS A 445 4.74 21.07 20.62
CA LYS A 445 5.03 20.75 22.03
C LYS A 445 3.80 20.61 22.91
N PRO A 446 2.83 21.54 22.91
CA PRO A 446 1.60 21.39 23.68
C PRO A 446 0.77 20.18 23.27
N TRP A 447 0.70 19.91 21.96
CA TRP A 447 -0.05 18.76 21.43
C TRP A 447 0.60 17.43 21.81
N LEU A 448 1.93 17.33 21.72
CA LEU A 448 2.66 16.15 22.17
C LEU A 448 2.49 15.92 23.66
N GLN A 449 2.56 16.99 24.48
CA GLN A 449 2.31 16.88 25.92
C GLN A 449 0.89 16.35 26.21
N SER A 450 -0.11 16.81 25.45
CA SER A 450 -1.49 16.34 25.59
C SER A 450 -1.64 14.88 25.18
N VAL A 451 -1.00 14.46 24.09
CA VAL A 451 -0.98 13.04 23.62
C VAL A 451 -0.27 12.17 24.65
N LEU A 452 0.89 12.59 25.19
CA LEU A 452 1.62 11.84 26.22
C LEU A 452 0.81 11.71 27.51
N ASN A 453 0.16 12.77 27.95
CA ASN A 453 -0.75 12.72 29.11
C ASN A 453 -1.90 11.72 28.87
N PHE A 454 -2.50 11.71 27.67
CA PHE A 454 -3.50 10.74 27.28
C PHE A 454 -2.97 9.29 27.30
N LEU A 455 -1.71 9.10 26.91
CA LEU A 455 -1.03 7.81 26.90
C LEU A 455 -0.44 7.43 28.28
N GLU A 456 -0.44 8.35 29.26
CA GLU A 456 0.19 8.17 30.56
C GLU A 456 1.71 7.94 30.43
N LEU A 457 2.34 8.74 29.57
CA LEU A 457 3.78 8.73 29.30
C LEU A 457 4.42 10.04 29.73
N ASP A 458 5.68 9.97 30.14
CA ASP A 458 6.49 11.13 30.47
C ASP A 458 7.02 11.81 29.20
N TRP A 459 7.48 13.07 29.34
CA TRP A 459 8.08 13.81 28.23
C TRP A 459 9.51 13.33 27.95
N GLU A 460 9.82 13.09 26.68
CA GLU A 460 11.17 12.85 26.20
C GLU A 460 11.54 13.83 25.08
N GLU A 461 12.76 14.43 25.15
CA GLU A 461 13.25 15.38 24.12
C GLU A 461 13.51 14.71 22.75
N SER A 462 13.66 13.39 22.72
CA SER A 462 13.78 12.57 21.52
C SER A 462 12.61 12.78 20.54
N LEU A 463 11.40 13.03 21.05
CA LEU A 463 10.18 13.25 20.26
C LEU A 463 10.32 14.38 19.24
N LEU A 464 11.05 15.43 19.54
CA LEU A 464 11.28 16.57 18.64
C LEU A 464 12.33 16.27 17.54
N ASN A 465 13.07 15.17 17.70
CA ASN A 465 14.11 14.74 16.76
C ASN A 465 13.67 13.61 15.80
N PHE A 466 12.38 13.37 15.65
CA PHE A 466 11.81 12.26 14.88
C PHE A 466 12.35 12.17 13.44
N HIS A 467 12.72 13.28 12.81
CA HIS A 467 13.29 13.35 11.46
C HIS A 467 14.71 12.72 11.37
N LYS A 468 15.38 12.49 12.49
CA LYS A 468 16.67 11.82 12.59
C LYS A 468 16.54 10.30 12.78
N SER A 469 15.32 9.80 12.88
CA SER A 469 15.07 8.37 13.06
C SER A 469 15.49 7.58 11.83
N GLU A 470 16.26 6.53 12.04
CA GLU A 470 16.63 5.56 10.99
C GLU A 470 15.51 4.52 10.75
N ARG A 471 14.42 4.61 11.50
CA ARG A 471 13.28 3.71 11.36
C ARG A 471 12.73 3.75 9.94
N GLN A 472 12.47 2.58 9.40
CA GLN A 472 11.87 2.43 8.08
C GLN A 472 10.37 2.74 8.14
N ILE A 473 9.92 3.55 7.19
CA ILE A 473 8.53 4.01 7.10
C ILE A 473 7.97 3.54 5.77
N ASN A 474 7.03 2.59 5.82
CA ASN A 474 6.39 2.02 4.62
C ASN A 474 5.00 2.65 4.40
N THR A 475 4.95 3.95 4.13
CA THR A 475 3.69 4.66 3.86
C THR A 475 3.82 5.62 2.69
N ALA A 476 2.68 6.02 2.11
CA ALA A 476 2.62 7.04 1.06
C ALA A 476 3.21 8.41 1.47
N SER A 477 3.50 8.61 2.75
CA SER A 477 4.07 9.85 3.32
C SER A 477 5.55 9.76 3.63
N TYR A 478 6.24 8.69 3.21
CA TYR A 478 7.64 8.38 3.54
C TYR A 478 8.61 9.56 3.44
N SER A 479 8.67 10.24 2.29
CA SER A 479 9.59 11.37 2.06
C SER A 479 9.26 12.61 2.92
N GLN A 480 8.01 12.74 3.35
CA GLN A 480 7.54 13.90 4.10
C GLN A 480 7.91 13.82 5.59
N VAL A 481 7.86 12.63 6.18
CA VAL A 481 8.12 12.44 7.62
C VAL A 481 9.60 12.33 7.98
N ARG A 482 10.50 12.35 6.98
CA ARG A 482 11.97 12.44 7.16
C ARG A 482 12.50 13.87 7.18
N LYS A 483 11.66 14.85 6.90
CA LYS A 483 12.01 16.27 7.02
C LYS A 483 11.61 16.77 8.42
N PRO A 484 12.33 17.75 9.00
CA PRO A 484 11.82 18.47 10.18
C PRO A 484 10.40 18.94 9.94
N LEU A 485 9.63 19.20 11.00
CA LEU A 485 8.28 19.74 10.84
C LEU A 485 8.29 20.98 9.96
N TYR A 486 7.54 20.94 8.87
CA TYR A 486 7.45 22.04 7.90
C TYR A 486 5.98 22.44 7.71
N LYS A 487 5.76 23.76 7.59
CA LYS A 487 4.41 24.33 7.49
C LYS A 487 3.88 24.40 6.06
N SER A 488 4.71 24.10 5.05
CA SER A 488 4.33 24.20 3.63
C SER A 488 3.27 23.20 3.18
N SER A 489 3.00 22.18 3.99
CA SER A 489 1.89 21.24 3.73
C SER A 489 0.52 21.76 4.16
N ILE A 490 0.45 22.86 4.92
CA ILE A 490 -0.80 23.52 5.33
C ILE A 490 -1.26 24.43 4.18
N ASN A 491 -2.56 24.40 3.85
CA ASN A 491 -3.16 25.10 2.70
C ASN A 491 -2.64 24.64 1.33
N ASN A 492 -2.20 23.40 1.22
CA ASN A 492 -1.69 22.85 -0.04
C ASN A 492 -2.78 22.72 -1.13
N SER A 493 -4.05 22.83 -0.75
CA SER A 493 -5.22 22.89 -1.63
C SER A 493 -5.43 24.26 -2.28
N HIS A 494 -4.72 25.30 -1.85
CA HIS A 494 -4.99 26.68 -2.28
C HIS A 494 -5.00 26.86 -3.81
N GLY A 495 -4.03 26.27 -4.51
CA GLY A 495 -3.94 26.34 -5.97
C GLY A 495 -4.99 25.52 -6.74
N TYR A 496 -5.82 24.76 -6.03
CA TYR A 496 -6.82 23.88 -6.63
C TYR A 496 -8.27 24.25 -6.28
N ARG A 497 -8.50 25.39 -5.63
CA ARG A 497 -9.84 25.82 -5.13
C ARG A 497 -10.93 25.83 -6.19
N GLN A 498 -10.59 26.08 -7.44
CA GLN A 498 -11.54 26.11 -8.56
C GLN A 498 -12.11 24.73 -8.94
N TYR A 499 -11.57 23.64 -8.38
CA TYR A 499 -11.98 22.27 -8.67
C TYR A 499 -12.83 21.63 -7.56
N PHE A 500 -13.11 22.35 -6.46
CA PHE A 500 -13.85 21.85 -5.29
C PHE A 500 -15.34 22.14 -5.32
#